data_2dd25b2417031f90253305196ca23c48
#
_entry.id   2dd25b2417031f90253305196ca23c48
#
_cell.length_a   1.000
_cell.length_b   1.000
_cell.length_c   1.000
_cell.angle_alpha   90.00
_cell.angle_beta   90.00
_cell.angle_gamma   90.00
#
_symmetry.space_group_name_H-M   'P 1'
#
loop_
_entity.id
_entity.type
_entity.pdbx_description
1 polymer ?
#
loop_
_entity_poly.entity_id
_entity_poly.type
_entity_poly.pdbx_seq_one_letter_code
_entity_poly.pdbx_strand_id
1 'polypeptide(L)'
;MTDTQAQPLPPTHKAVTLHPADLTIHVEEMETPEIEDPDDAIIKIKLAGLCGSDLHGYRGHEKIHEIIVTGHEFIGEIVALGSNYSPNATGRPPLYSTLKIGDFVVSPFSSSCGECHFCRMGFTSRCEHQLLFGSEALPGGQAQYVRVPRAGGVLFVIKSASTSTSDPNPLSDLSGPSLLLLADILPTGVFTALQTIQHPNVLPVIKGERFPVASVDALSLSRMQRGADGDVKTLKERLLDPFWPSMKDEDRVLTIAVVGLGPVGVCTIIALLDFLATLKTSVRLYAIDLVKSRRDNLQTVYEHLPPDARGKCELVIASPEEAERLILEATENIGCNAVVEIVGNNSALTLAYALLRPFGVIISAGVHQSPPLPFTGRQFYNKNVSLVSGRCPVRTVFPLAVDLLRRRQDVFGTTNGDGSHSHSQSHEHAHEHSHSRGHGHGHSHGSLHLKFWKKGSKSIAGVERIVSINEAPEAYKKFAKGEWGKVAFDPWD
;
A
#
# COMPACT_ATOMS: atom_id res chain seq x y z
N MET A 1 -18.29 35.60 -8.67
CA MET A 1 -18.09 34.39 -7.87
C MET A 1 -19.29 33.52 -8.18
N THR A 2 -19.18 32.64 -9.13
CA THR A 2 -20.25 31.72 -9.52
C THR A 2 -20.24 30.56 -8.51
N ASP A 3 -21.29 30.53 -7.67
CA ASP A 3 -21.64 29.33 -6.89
C ASP A 3 -21.77 28.17 -7.88
N THR A 4 -20.80 27.27 -7.85
CA THR A 4 -20.90 26.01 -8.58
C THR A 4 -21.85 25.14 -7.75
N GLN A 5 -23.16 25.31 -7.97
CA GLN A 5 -24.16 24.42 -7.40
C GLN A 5 -23.87 23.00 -7.90
N ALA A 6 -23.70 22.06 -6.96
CA ALA A 6 -23.56 20.65 -7.26
C ALA A 6 -24.76 20.23 -8.15
N GLN A 7 -24.48 19.56 -9.26
CA GLN A 7 -25.58 18.97 -10.06
C GLN A 7 -26.25 17.89 -9.20
N PRO A 8 -27.61 17.81 -9.23
CA PRO A 8 -28.31 16.78 -8.49
C PRO A 8 -27.78 15.38 -8.93
N LEU A 9 -27.47 14.55 -7.98
CA LEU A 9 -27.05 13.17 -8.23
C LEU A 9 -28.27 12.34 -8.69
N PRO A 10 -28.05 11.28 -9.49
CA PRO A 10 -29.14 10.39 -9.87
C PRO A 10 -29.71 9.68 -8.62
N PRO A 11 -31.00 9.30 -8.60
CA PRO A 11 -31.60 8.66 -7.43
C PRO A 11 -30.98 7.28 -7.15
N THR A 12 -30.54 6.57 -8.18
CA THR A 12 -29.88 5.26 -8.08
C THR A 12 -28.57 5.23 -8.84
N HIS A 13 -27.72 4.29 -8.50
CA HIS A 13 -26.43 4.06 -9.15
C HIS A 13 -26.06 2.58 -9.13
N LYS A 14 -25.22 2.15 -10.08
CA LYS A 14 -24.69 0.79 -10.12
C LYS A 14 -23.64 0.56 -9.04
N ALA A 15 -23.76 -0.58 -8.37
CA ALA A 15 -22.79 -1.06 -7.39
C ALA A 15 -22.59 -2.58 -7.48
N VAL A 16 -21.41 -3.05 -7.08
CA VAL A 16 -21.10 -4.47 -6.89
C VAL A 16 -21.53 -4.87 -5.50
N THR A 17 -22.40 -5.84 -5.39
CA THR A 17 -22.93 -6.35 -4.12
C THR A 17 -22.47 -7.78 -3.87
N LEU A 18 -22.20 -8.08 -2.61
CA LEU A 18 -22.02 -9.44 -2.11
C LEU A 18 -23.28 -9.87 -1.38
N HIS A 19 -23.88 -10.98 -1.82
CA HIS A 19 -25.01 -11.64 -1.18
C HIS A 19 -24.49 -12.72 -0.24
N PRO A 20 -24.63 -12.57 1.08
CA PRO A 20 -24.02 -13.49 2.04
C PRO A 20 -24.73 -14.86 2.10
N ALA A 21 -25.98 -14.95 1.67
CA ALA A 21 -26.76 -16.18 1.75
C ALA A 21 -26.19 -17.31 0.85
N ASP A 22 -25.61 -16.95 -0.29
CA ASP A 22 -25.07 -17.89 -1.28
C ASP A 22 -23.64 -17.54 -1.72
N LEU A 23 -23.05 -16.50 -1.11
CA LEU A 23 -21.71 -16.01 -1.38
C LEU A 23 -21.51 -15.60 -2.84
N THR A 24 -22.51 -14.97 -3.45
CA THR A 24 -22.47 -14.53 -4.84
C THR A 24 -22.24 -13.03 -4.98
N ILE A 25 -21.60 -12.66 -6.08
CA ILE A 25 -21.38 -11.27 -6.47
C ILE A 25 -22.39 -10.88 -7.54
N HIS A 26 -23.04 -9.74 -7.34
CA HIS A 26 -23.99 -9.15 -8.29
C HIS A 26 -23.59 -7.74 -8.66
N VAL A 27 -24.19 -7.21 -9.71
CA VAL A 27 -24.15 -5.79 -10.07
C VAL A 27 -25.60 -5.29 -10.07
N GLU A 28 -25.89 -4.37 -9.16
CA GLU A 28 -27.27 -3.96 -8.88
C GLU A 28 -27.39 -2.44 -8.86
N GLU A 29 -28.61 -1.97 -9.07
CA GLU A 29 -28.97 -0.57 -8.84
C GLU A 29 -29.24 -0.37 -7.35
N MET A 30 -28.45 0.50 -6.73
CA MET A 30 -28.55 0.87 -5.32
C MET A 30 -28.98 2.33 -5.20
N GLU A 31 -29.55 2.73 -4.07
CA GLU A 31 -29.81 4.14 -3.77
C GLU A 31 -28.49 4.92 -3.76
N THR A 32 -28.46 6.09 -4.41
CA THR A 32 -27.26 6.94 -4.42
C THR A 32 -27.02 7.48 -3.01
N PRO A 33 -25.79 7.38 -2.48
CA PRO A 33 -25.49 7.84 -1.13
C PRO A 33 -25.70 9.37 -1.00
N GLU A 34 -26.18 9.77 0.16
CA GLU A 34 -26.38 11.16 0.54
C GLU A 34 -25.36 11.61 1.60
N ILE A 35 -25.26 12.93 1.83
CA ILE A 35 -24.51 13.48 2.97
C ILE A 35 -25.31 13.23 4.24
N GLU A 36 -24.78 12.41 5.15
CA GLU A 36 -25.42 12.09 6.43
C GLU A 36 -24.88 12.94 7.58
N ASP A 37 -23.59 13.32 7.50
CA ASP A 37 -22.91 14.13 8.51
C ASP A 37 -22.27 15.36 7.85
N PRO A 38 -22.23 16.52 8.53
CA PRO A 38 -21.56 17.72 8.02
C PRO A 38 -20.10 17.55 7.57
N ASP A 39 -19.43 16.47 7.98
CA ASP A 39 -18.05 16.12 7.65
C ASP A 39 -17.91 15.13 6.47
N ASP A 40 -19.01 14.74 5.86
CA ASP A 40 -19.01 13.75 4.78
C ASP A 40 -18.67 14.37 3.42
N ALA A 41 -18.23 13.50 2.51
CA ALA A 41 -18.15 13.79 1.08
C ALA A 41 -18.79 12.66 0.26
N ILE A 42 -19.34 13.00 -0.92
CA ILE A 42 -19.70 11.99 -1.93
C ILE A 42 -18.68 12.04 -3.05
N ILE A 43 -18.15 10.88 -3.39
CA ILE A 43 -17.18 10.71 -4.46
C ILE A 43 -17.83 10.03 -5.66
N LYS A 44 -17.69 10.62 -6.83
CA LYS A 44 -17.94 9.99 -8.11
C LYS A 44 -16.72 9.17 -8.48
N ILE A 45 -16.83 7.86 -8.41
CA ILE A 45 -15.71 6.94 -8.59
C ILE A 45 -15.29 6.91 -10.05
N LYS A 46 -13.98 6.91 -10.29
CA LYS A 46 -13.37 6.77 -11.62
C LYS A 46 -12.76 5.39 -11.82
N LEU A 47 -12.16 4.83 -10.77
CA LEU A 47 -11.68 3.45 -10.73
C LEU A 47 -11.85 2.90 -9.31
N ALA A 48 -12.21 1.62 -9.23
CA ALA A 48 -12.25 0.85 -8.00
C ALA A 48 -11.42 -0.43 -8.14
N GLY A 49 -10.66 -0.78 -7.10
CA GLY A 49 -9.81 -1.97 -7.08
C GLY A 49 -10.52 -3.22 -6.56
N LEU A 50 -10.09 -4.39 -7.04
CA LEU A 50 -10.38 -5.68 -6.43
C LEU A 50 -9.15 -6.17 -5.67
N CYS A 51 -9.31 -6.40 -4.37
CA CYS A 51 -8.26 -6.81 -3.45
C CYS A 51 -8.45 -8.24 -2.94
N GLY A 52 -7.36 -8.84 -2.45
CA GLY A 52 -7.41 -10.15 -1.79
C GLY A 52 -8.29 -10.18 -0.55
N SER A 53 -8.43 -9.05 0.16
CA SER A 53 -9.30 -8.92 1.33
C SER A 53 -10.80 -8.94 0.98
N ASP A 54 -11.20 -8.49 -0.21
CA ASP A 54 -12.60 -8.63 -0.67
C ASP A 54 -13.02 -10.11 -0.81
N LEU A 55 -12.03 -10.98 -1.02
CA LEU A 55 -12.29 -12.42 -1.12
C LEU A 55 -12.62 -13.08 0.22
N HIS A 56 -12.39 -12.44 1.38
CA HIS A 56 -12.75 -13.04 2.67
C HIS A 56 -14.27 -13.19 2.79
N GLY A 57 -15.01 -12.13 2.48
CA GLY A 57 -16.48 -12.21 2.40
C GLY A 57 -16.94 -13.17 1.32
N TYR A 58 -16.41 -13.05 0.09
CA TYR A 58 -16.75 -13.90 -1.06
C TYR A 58 -16.53 -15.41 -0.81
N ARG A 59 -15.56 -15.79 0.01
CA ARG A 59 -15.25 -17.18 0.39
C ARG A 59 -15.96 -17.64 1.67
N GLY A 60 -16.76 -16.78 2.31
CA GLY A 60 -17.40 -17.07 3.58
C GLY A 60 -16.42 -17.19 4.76
N HIS A 61 -15.22 -16.68 4.64
CA HIS A 61 -14.24 -16.62 5.75
C HIS A 61 -14.60 -15.54 6.76
N GLU A 62 -15.32 -14.53 6.34
CA GLU A 62 -15.87 -13.46 7.15
C GLU A 62 -17.37 -13.61 7.27
N LYS A 63 -17.91 -13.48 8.49
CA LYS A 63 -19.36 -13.56 8.72
C LYS A 63 -19.96 -12.21 8.35
N ILE A 64 -20.71 -12.21 7.27
CA ILE A 64 -21.50 -11.08 6.76
C ILE A 64 -22.97 -11.51 6.84
N HIS A 65 -23.84 -10.65 7.38
CA HIS A 65 -25.23 -10.97 7.66
C HIS A 65 -26.19 -10.27 6.70
N GLU A 66 -25.75 -9.18 6.07
CA GLU A 66 -26.53 -8.34 5.17
C GLU A 66 -25.86 -8.22 3.81
N ILE A 67 -26.61 -7.82 2.78
CA ILE A 67 -26.04 -7.48 1.47
C ILE A 67 -25.16 -6.24 1.64
N ILE A 68 -23.91 -6.32 1.20
CA ILE A 68 -22.97 -5.20 1.27
C ILE A 68 -22.55 -4.76 -0.12
N VAL A 69 -22.30 -3.46 -0.30
CA VAL A 69 -21.56 -2.93 -1.45
C VAL A 69 -20.09 -3.17 -1.19
N THR A 70 -19.39 -3.88 -2.08
CA THR A 70 -18.02 -4.32 -1.91
C THR A 70 -16.99 -3.24 -2.28
N GLY A 71 -15.70 -3.52 -1.98
CA GLY A 71 -14.55 -2.73 -2.41
C GLY A 71 -14.13 -1.64 -1.45
N HIS A 72 -12.84 -1.55 -1.21
CA HIS A 72 -12.24 -0.57 -0.29
C HIS A 72 -11.10 0.24 -0.94
N GLU A 73 -10.83 0.02 -2.21
CA GLU A 73 -9.83 0.76 -2.98
C GLU A 73 -10.52 1.56 -4.07
N PHE A 74 -10.45 2.89 -4.04
CA PHE A 74 -11.04 3.71 -5.07
C PHE A 74 -10.36 5.07 -5.21
N ILE A 75 -10.48 5.63 -6.41
CA ILE A 75 -10.13 7.00 -6.77
C ILE A 75 -11.31 7.65 -7.49
N GLY A 76 -11.46 8.94 -7.34
CA GLY A 76 -12.58 9.64 -7.97
C GLY A 76 -12.57 11.13 -7.74
N GLU A 77 -13.69 11.75 -8.05
CA GLU A 77 -13.93 13.19 -7.99
C GLU A 77 -14.95 13.51 -6.90
N ILE A 78 -14.68 14.50 -6.06
CA ILE A 78 -15.63 15.00 -5.07
C ILE A 78 -16.79 15.68 -5.80
N VAL A 79 -18.02 15.19 -5.60
CA VAL A 79 -19.24 15.74 -6.22
C VAL A 79 -20.18 16.40 -5.22
N ALA A 80 -20.07 16.07 -3.93
CA ALA A 80 -20.79 16.74 -2.85
C ALA A 80 -19.94 16.78 -1.58
N LEU A 81 -20.14 17.82 -0.77
CA LEU A 81 -19.48 18.03 0.51
C LEU A 81 -20.49 18.47 1.56
N GLY A 82 -20.33 18.00 2.76
CA GLY A 82 -21.09 18.42 3.93
C GLY A 82 -20.82 19.88 4.31
N SER A 83 -21.67 20.45 5.15
CA SER A 83 -21.69 21.89 5.49
C SER A 83 -20.40 22.37 6.19
N ASN A 84 -19.63 21.47 6.82
CA ASN A 84 -18.37 21.83 7.48
C ASN A 84 -17.22 22.15 6.52
N TYR A 85 -17.38 21.88 5.24
CA TYR A 85 -16.43 22.29 4.20
C TYR A 85 -16.75 23.67 3.58
N SER A 86 -17.84 24.29 4.01
CA SER A 86 -18.19 25.67 3.60
C SER A 86 -17.09 26.65 4.01
N PRO A 87 -16.74 27.64 3.18
CA PRO A 87 -15.81 28.72 3.52
C PRO A 87 -16.19 29.48 4.80
N ASN A 88 -17.47 29.45 5.17
CA ASN A 88 -18.01 30.11 6.36
C ASN A 88 -18.00 29.21 7.61
N ALA A 89 -17.60 27.94 7.51
CA ALA A 89 -17.51 27.05 8.63
C ALA A 89 -16.37 27.49 9.58
N THR A 90 -16.71 27.61 10.89
CA THR A 90 -15.76 28.04 11.92
C THR A 90 -15.45 26.89 12.87
N GLY A 91 -14.26 26.95 13.48
CA GLY A 91 -13.88 25.98 14.52
C GLY A 91 -13.42 24.61 14.02
N ARG A 92 -13.25 24.46 12.69
CA ARG A 92 -12.71 23.21 12.11
C ARG A 92 -11.21 23.28 11.94
N PRO A 93 -10.50 22.15 12.12
CA PRO A 93 -9.07 22.08 11.81
C PRO A 93 -8.82 22.44 10.33
N PRO A 94 -7.64 23.00 10.00
CA PRO A 94 -7.27 23.33 8.62
C PRO A 94 -7.42 22.17 7.64
N LEU A 95 -7.27 20.93 8.13
CA LEU A 95 -7.44 19.68 7.37
C LEU A 95 -8.81 19.60 6.67
N TYR A 96 -9.89 20.09 7.29
CA TYR A 96 -11.23 20.03 6.75
C TYR A 96 -11.53 21.16 5.73
N SER A 97 -10.76 22.23 5.73
CA SER A 97 -10.93 23.33 4.78
C SER A 97 -10.25 23.11 3.42
N THR A 98 -9.56 21.99 3.23
CA THR A 98 -8.75 21.74 2.03
C THR A 98 -9.50 21.07 0.89
N LEU A 99 -10.67 20.46 1.16
CA LEU A 99 -11.45 19.74 0.15
C LEU A 99 -12.42 20.68 -0.59
N LYS A 100 -12.55 20.48 -1.89
CA LYS A 100 -13.45 21.23 -2.78
C LYS A 100 -14.18 20.29 -3.73
N ILE A 101 -15.41 20.68 -4.12
CA ILE A 101 -16.12 19.99 -5.21
C ILE A 101 -15.28 20.07 -6.48
N GLY A 102 -15.14 18.94 -7.18
CA GLY A 102 -14.28 18.78 -8.35
C GLY A 102 -12.83 18.39 -8.05
N ASP A 103 -12.43 18.32 -6.78
CA ASP A 103 -11.11 17.75 -6.44
C ASP A 103 -11.05 16.27 -6.80
N PHE A 104 -9.96 15.86 -7.44
CA PHE A 104 -9.68 14.46 -7.71
C PHE A 104 -8.88 13.86 -6.55
N VAL A 105 -9.37 12.74 -6.01
CA VAL A 105 -8.90 12.20 -4.73
C VAL A 105 -8.60 10.71 -4.79
N VAL A 106 -7.72 10.28 -3.87
CA VAL A 106 -7.51 8.87 -3.48
C VAL A 106 -8.03 8.69 -2.06
N SER A 107 -8.76 7.60 -1.82
CA SER A 107 -9.21 7.22 -0.49
C SER A 107 -8.39 6.05 0.05
N PRO A 108 -7.87 6.11 1.29
CA PRO A 108 -7.46 4.93 2.04
C PRO A 108 -8.60 3.92 2.19
N PHE A 109 -8.25 2.64 2.39
CA PHE A 109 -9.23 1.55 2.52
C PHE A 109 -10.15 1.67 3.76
N SER A 110 -9.84 2.57 4.69
CA SER A 110 -10.65 2.82 5.89
C SER A 110 -10.72 4.30 6.22
N SER A 111 -11.82 4.71 6.85
CA SER A 111 -11.98 6.07 7.34
C SER A 111 -11.07 6.36 8.55
N SER A 112 -10.75 7.64 8.75
CA SER A 112 -10.07 8.16 9.94
C SER A 112 -10.48 9.61 10.17
N CYS A 113 -10.56 10.05 11.43
CA CYS A 113 -10.97 11.42 11.70
C CYS A 113 -9.83 12.46 11.61
N GLY A 114 -8.58 12.01 11.69
CA GLY A 114 -7.41 12.92 11.74
C GLY A 114 -7.16 13.61 13.09
N GLU A 115 -8.07 13.51 14.05
CA GLU A 115 -8.11 14.35 15.27
C GLU A 115 -7.98 13.57 16.59
N CYS A 116 -8.43 12.30 16.64
CA CYS A 116 -8.35 11.51 17.86
C CYS A 116 -6.90 11.21 18.27
N HIS A 117 -6.72 10.68 19.47
CA HIS A 117 -5.40 10.35 20.01
C HIS A 117 -4.59 9.50 19.00
N PHE A 118 -5.16 8.41 18.49
CA PHE A 118 -4.46 7.51 17.58
C PHE A 118 -4.10 8.18 16.24
N CYS A 119 -4.99 9.04 15.72
CA CYS A 119 -4.69 9.78 14.48
C CYS A 119 -3.55 10.77 14.69
N ARG A 120 -3.52 11.51 15.80
CA ARG A 120 -2.42 12.44 16.11
C ARG A 120 -1.08 11.74 16.33
N MET A 121 -1.11 10.47 16.80
CA MET A 121 0.09 9.63 16.95
C MET A 121 0.51 8.95 15.66
N GLY A 122 -0.22 9.12 14.55
CA GLY A 122 0.05 8.45 13.28
C GLY A 122 -0.55 7.04 13.16
N PHE A 123 -1.31 6.57 14.15
CA PHE A 123 -1.92 5.24 14.14
C PHE A 123 -3.32 5.27 13.53
N THR A 124 -3.47 5.87 12.36
CA THR A 124 -4.76 6.15 11.70
C THR A 124 -5.60 4.91 11.42
N SER A 125 -4.96 3.75 11.27
CA SER A 125 -5.65 2.45 11.13
C SER A 125 -6.34 1.97 12.43
N ARG A 126 -6.21 2.70 13.54
CA ARG A 126 -6.86 2.46 14.83
C ARG A 126 -7.59 3.71 15.34
N CYS A 127 -8.02 4.55 14.39
CA CYS A 127 -8.88 5.69 14.71
C CYS A 127 -10.11 5.24 15.51
N GLU A 128 -10.50 6.01 16.54
CA GLU A 128 -11.69 5.74 17.36
C GLU A 128 -13.00 5.72 16.54
N HIS A 129 -12.98 6.38 15.38
CA HIS A 129 -14.11 6.47 14.44
C HIS A 129 -13.85 5.71 13.15
N GLN A 130 -12.97 4.70 13.19
CA GLN A 130 -12.62 3.94 12.00
C GLN A 130 -13.79 3.11 11.49
N LEU A 131 -14.08 3.24 10.21
CA LEU A 131 -14.97 2.35 9.45
C LEU A 131 -14.18 1.78 8.27
N LEU A 132 -14.44 0.54 7.93
CA LEU A 132 -13.84 -0.13 6.78
C LEU A 132 -14.81 -0.04 5.60
N PHE A 133 -14.38 0.49 4.48
CA PHE A 133 -15.16 0.46 3.23
C PHE A 133 -15.40 -0.99 2.80
N GLY A 134 -16.58 -1.26 2.25
CA GLY A 134 -16.94 -2.61 1.82
C GLY A 134 -17.28 -3.56 2.97
N SER A 135 -17.75 -3.04 4.10
CA SER A 135 -18.26 -3.79 5.24
C SER A 135 -19.73 -3.45 5.53
N GLU A 136 -20.38 -4.18 6.44
CA GLU A 136 -21.74 -3.86 6.91
C GLU A 136 -21.86 -2.46 7.49
N ALA A 137 -20.77 -1.92 8.06
CA ALA A 137 -20.75 -0.60 8.70
C ALA A 137 -20.57 0.56 7.70
N LEU A 138 -20.03 0.29 6.50
CA LEU A 138 -19.77 1.33 5.50
C LEU A 138 -19.74 0.72 4.09
N PRO A 139 -20.67 1.14 3.20
CA PRO A 139 -20.67 0.71 1.81
C PRO A 139 -19.33 0.96 1.12
N GLY A 140 -18.98 0.06 0.22
CA GLY A 140 -17.71 0.08 -0.49
C GLY A 140 -17.68 0.94 -1.75
N GLY A 141 -16.51 0.97 -2.36
CA GLY A 141 -16.21 1.80 -3.53
C GLY A 141 -16.28 1.06 -4.87
N GLN A 142 -16.64 -0.22 -4.93
CA GLN A 142 -16.92 -0.88 -6.22
C GLN A 142 -18.32 -0.49 -6.70
N ALA A 143 -18.48 0.81 -6.97
CA ALA A 143 -19.76 1.47 -7.28
C ALA A 143 -19.49 2.73 -8.09
N GLN A 144 -20.57 3.37 -8.60
CA GLN A 144 -20.44 4.66 -9.28
C GLN A 144 -20.27 5.84 -8.32
N TYR A 145 -20.86 5.74 -7.13
CA TYR A 145 -20.73 6.75 -6.06
C TYR A 145 -20.47 6.06 -4.71
N VAL A 146 -19.78 6.76 -3.84
CA VAL A 146 -19.53 6.33 -2.46
C VAL A 146 -19.53 7.52 -1.51
N ARG A 147 -20.12 7.35 -0.33
CA ARG A 147 -20.02 8.29 0.78
C ARG A 147 -18.73 8.03 1.56
N VAL A 148 -17.98 9.09 1.81
CA VAL A 148 -16.76 9.06 2.63
C VAL A 148 -17.04 9.86 3.90
N PRO A 149 -17.20 9.18 5.06
CA PRO A 149 -17.41 9.86 6.33
C PRO A 149 -16.11 10.54 6.78
N ARG A 150 -16.24 11.74 7.40
CA ARG A 150 -15.09 12.51 7.91
C ARG A 150 -14.01 12.75 6.85
N ALA A 151 -14.45 13.10 5.65
CA ALA A 151 -13.64 13.10 4.43
C ALA A 151 -12.32 13.89 4.53
N GLY A 152 -12.27 14.98 5.30
CA GLY A 152 -11.04 15.75 5.55
C GLY A 152 -9.95 14.95 6.28
N GLY A 153 -10.35 13.97 7.11
CA GLY A 153 -9.43 13.04 7.78
C GLY A 153 -9.08 11.81 6.95
N VAL A 154 -9.72 11.62 5.78
CA VAL A 154 -9.58 10.43 4.94
C VAL A 154 -8.88 10.75 3.62
N LEU A 155 -9.45 11.65 2.82
CA LEU A 155 -9.10 11.84 1.41
C LEU A 155 -7.76 12.55 1.20
N PHE A 156 -7.03 12.11 0.18
CA PHE A 156 -5.86 12.79 -0.35
C PHE A 156 -6.20 13.45 -1.69
N VAL A 157 -6.05 14.77 -1.76
CA VAL A 157 -6.24 15.53 -3.00
C VAL A 157 -5.03 15.31 -3.91
N ILE A 158 -5.28 14.66 -5.05
CA ILE A 158 -4.28 14.42 -6.08
C ILE A 158 -4.22 15.59 -7.06
N LYS A 159 -5.39 16.14 -7.42
CA LYS A 159 -5.52 17.31 -8.26
C LYS A 159 -6.65 18.18 -7.74
N SER A 160 -6.35 19.43 -7.40
CA SER A 160 -7.37 20.38 -6.94
C SER A 160 -8.09 21.02 -8.11
N ALA A 161 -9.41 21.17 -7.98
CA ALA A 161 -10.24 21.89 -8.92
C ALA A 161 -9.87 23.39 -9.08
N SER A 162 -9.20 23.95 -8.06
CA SER A 162 -8.85 25.39 -8.02
C SER A 162 -7.41 25.70 -8.41
N THR A 163 -6.56 24.71 -8.69
CA THR A 163 -5.18 24.97 -9.12
C THR A 163 -5.15 25.45 -10.56
N SER A 164 -4.51 26.61 -10.77
CA SER A 164 -4.14 27.07 -12.12
C SER A 164 -3.16 26.06 -12.73
N THR A 165 -3.13 25.95 -14.05
CA THR A 165 -2.22 25.08 -14.82
C THR A 165 -0.74 25.33 -14.58
N SER A 166 -0.38 26.34 -13.77
CA SER A 166 0.99 26.72 -13.43
C SER A 166 1.53 26.11 -12.14
N ASP A 167 0.69 25.41 -11.34
CA ASP A 167 1.15 24.77 -10.10
C ASP A 167 1.48 23.29 -10.37
N PRO A 168 2.77 22.89 -10.42
CA PRO A 168 3.17 21.54 -10.78
C PRO A 168 2.80 20.59 -9.64
N ASN A 169 1.58 20.02 -9.68
CA ASN A 169 1.28 18.90 -8.80
C ASN A 169 2.04 17.66 -9.29
N PRO A 170 2.98 17.14 -8.50
CA PRO A 170 3.84 16.03 -8.91
C PRO A 170 3.08 14.71 -9.16
N LEU A 171 1.80 14.62 -8.85
CA LEU A 171 0.96 13.44 -9.06
C LEU A 171 0.05 13.55 -10.28
N SER A 172 -0.06 14.72 -10.89
CA SER A 172 -0.94 14.96 -12.05
C SER A 172 -0.51 14.19 -13.30
N ASP A 173 0.74 13.77 -13.38
CA ASP A 173 1.29 13.03 -14.51
C ASP A 173 1.12 11.51 -14.40
N LEU A 174 0.72 11.02 -13.22
CA LEU A 174 0.51 9.60 -12.98
C LEU A 174 -0.85 9.15 -13.55
N SER A 175 -0.87 7.91 -14.05
CA SER A 175 -2.11 7.31 -14.56
C SER A 175 -3.07 6.94 -13.43
N GLY A 176 -4.38 6.91 -13.71
CA GLY A 176 -5.39 6.48 -12.75
C GLY A 176 -5.10 5.11 -12.13
N PRO A 177 -4.74 4.06 -12.93
CA PRO A 177 -4.36 2.76 -12.40
C PRO A 177 -3.16 2.79 -11.45
N SER A 178 -2.14 3.63 -11.72
CA SER A 178 -1.01 3.82 -10.79
C SER A 178 -1.46 4.49 -9.49
N LEU A 179 -2.31 5.53 -9.58
CA LEU A 179 -2.84 6.24 -8.41
C LEU A 179 -3.73 5.35 -7.53
N LEU A 180 -4.49 4.43 -8.14
CA LEU A 180 -5.33 3.48 -7.41
C LEU A 180 -4.54 2.61 -6.43
N LEU A 181 -3.28 2.29 -6.73
CA LEU A 181 -2.43 1.49 -5.84
C LEU A 181 -2.19 2.17 -4.48
N LEU A 182 -2.30 3.51 -4.43
CA LEU A 182 -2.14 4.30 -3.20
C LEU A 182 -3.30 4.14 -2.21
N ALA A 183 -4.44 3.56 -2.65
CA ALA A 183 -5.59 3.35 -1.78
C ALA A 183 -5.32 2.29 -0.69
N ASP A 184 -4.55 1.23 -1.02
CA ASP A 184 -4.25 0.14 -0.10
C ASP A 184 -2.90 -0.52 -0.37
N ILE A 185 -2.76 -1.26 -1.50
CA ILE A 185 -1.71 -2.27 -1.65
C ILE A 185 -0.29 -1.69 -1.62
N LEU A 186 -0.07 -0.52 -2.18
CA LEU A 186 1.26 0.10 -2.18
C LEU A 186 1.62 0.67 -0.80
N PRO A 187 0.78 1.47 -0.12
CA PRO A 187 1.04 1.86 1.27
C PRO A 187 1.20 0.66 2.22
N THR A 188 0.42 -0.40 2.04
CA THR A 188 0.53 -1.62 2.85
C THR A 188 1.88 -2.31 2.62
N GLY A 189 2.34 -2.41 1.37
CA GLY A 189 3.68 -2.91 1.04
C GLY A 189 4.81 -2.06 1.62
N VAL A 190 4.69 -0.73 1.52
CA VAL A 190 5.64 0.24 2.11
C VAL A 190 5.69 0.11 3.63
N PHE A 191 4.53 0.06 4.29
CA PHE A 191 4.45 -0.10 5.75
C PHE A 191 5.11 -1.40 6.22
N THR A 192 4.84 -2.50 5.53
CA THR A 192 5.41 -3.80 5.84
C THR A 192 6.94 -3.79 5.67
N ALA A 193 7.45 -3.18 4.60
CA ALA A 193 8.87 -3.00 4.39
C ALA A 193 9.51 -2.14 5.49
N LEU A 194 8.87 -1.02 5.89
CA LEU A 194 9.34 -0.16 6.99
C LEU A 194 9.40 -0.91 8.32
N GLN A 195 8.33 -1.65 8.68
CA GLN A 195 8.33 -2.46 9.89
C GLN A 195 9.45 -3.50 9.89
N THR A 196 9.79 -4.04 8.72
CA THR A 196 10.89 -5.01 8.58
C THR A 196 12.24 -4.35 8.81
N ILE A 197 12.56 -3.28 8.09
CA ILE A 197 13.91 -2.66 8.16
C ILE A 197 14.16 -1.88 9.45
N GLN A 198 13.11 -1.35 10.08
CA GLN A 198 13.22 -0.58 11.33
C GLN A 198 13.10 -1.45 12.59
N HIS A 199 12.86 -2.74 12.43
CA HIS A 199 12.73 -3.64 13.60
C HIS A 199 14.05 -3.70 14.39
N PRO A 200 14.01 -3.65 15.74
CA PRO A 200 15.21 -3.64 16.59
C PRO A 200 16.17 -4.82 16.36
N ASN A 201 15.69 -5.94 15.84
CA ASN A 201 16.52 -7.12 15.54
C ASN A 201 17.04 -7.13 14.09
N VAL A 202 16.59 -6.21 13.22
CA VAL A 202 16.99 -6.10 11.80
C VAL A 202 17.86 -4.87 11.56
N LEU A 203 17.45 -3.73 12.11
CA LEU A 203 18.14 -2.45 11.92
C LEU A 203 19.64 -2.48 12.27
N PRO A 204 20.10 -3.17 13.33
CA PRO A 204 21.53 -3.29 13.62
C PRO A 204 22.33 -3.95 12.49
N VAL A 205 21.78 -4.98 11.84
CA VAL A 205 22.44 -5.63 10.69
C VAL A 205 22.57 -4.65 9.52
N ILE A 206 21.54 -3.85 9.25
CA ILE A 206 21.55 -2.80 8.21
C ILE A 206 22.63 -1.76 8.50
N LYS A 207 22.75 -1.32 9.76
CA LYS A 207 23.77 -0.37 10.20
C LYS A 207 25.19 -0.98 10.30
N GLY A 208 25.31 -2.31 10.26
CA GLY A 208 26.56 -3.01 10.51
C GLY A 208 26.97 -2.99 11.99
N GLU A 209 25.98 -2.94 12.88
CA GLU A 209 26.14 -2.93 14.33
C GLU A 209 25.67 -4.24 14.93
N ARG A 210 26.25 -4.68 16.00
CA ARG A 210 25.82 -5.87 16.74
C ARG A 210 25.33 -5.50 18.14
N PHE A 211 24.57 -6.39 18.77
CA PHE A 211 24.15 -6.15 20.15
C PHE A 211 25.37 -5.87 21.04
N PRO A 212 25.27 -4.85 21.93
CA PRO A 212 26.42 -4.37 22.73
C PRO A 212 27.01 -5.44 23.66
N VAL A 213 26.25 -6.48 23.99
CA VAL A 213 26.67 -7.57 24.87
C VAL A 213 27.27 -8.77 24.11
N ALA A 214 27.36 -8.73 22.79
CA ALA A 214 27.85 -9.85 21.98
C ALA A 214 29.38 -9.96 21.87
N SER A 215 30.14 -9.10 22.56
CA SER A 215 31.61 -9.14 22.52
C SER A 215 32.14 -10.20 23.46
N VAL A 216 32.86 -11.17 22.93
CA VAL A 216 33.64 -12.15 23.72
C VAL A 216 34.71 -11.44 24.56
N ASP A 217 35.18 -10.29 24.11
CA ASP A 217 36.14 -9.42 24.82
C ASP A 217 35.49 -8.63 25.97
N ALA A 218 34.17 -8.67 26.09
CA ALA A 218 33.40 -7.95 27.12
C ALA A 218 33.41 -8.67 28.50
N LEU A 219 34.32 -9.59 28.75
CA LEU A 219 34.54 -10.16 30.08
C LEU A 219 35.06 -9.12 31.08
N SER A 220 35.48 -7.95 30.60
CA SER A 220 35.82 -6.78 31.43
C SER A 220 34.65 -5.84 31.52
N LEU A 221 33.94 -5.80 32.66
CA LEU A 221 32.88 -4.84 32.95
C LEU A 221 33.30 -3.38 32.72
N SER A 222 34.58 -3.07 32.91
CA SER A 222 35.15 -1.75 32.67
C SER A 222 35.11 -1.32 31.19
N ARG A 223 35.19 -2.26 30.24
CA ARG A 223 35.06 -1.98 28.79
C ARG A 223 33.61 -1.83 28.36
N MET A 224 32.68 -2.50 29.02
CA MET A 224 31.24 -2.38 28.72
C MET A 224 30.66 -1.03 29.13
N GLN A 225 31.33 -0.29 30.02
CA GLN A 225 30.86 0.99 30.54
C GLN A 225 31.41 2.20 29.79
N ARG A 226 32.39 2.02 28.87
CA ARG A 226 33.03 3.11 28.15
C ARG A 226 32.42 3.34 26.79
N GLY A 227 32.27 4.60 26.38
CA GLY A 227 31.94 4.99 25.04
C GLY A 227 33.10 4.77 24.05
N ALA A 228 32.89 5.08 22.77
CA ALA A 228 33.91 5.02 21.72
C ALA A 228 35.15 5.88 22.06
N ASP A 229 34.96 6.96 22.81
CA ASP A 229 36.01 7.91 23.22
C ASP A 229 36.67 7.55 24.57
N GLY A 230 36.37 6.39 25.13
CA GLY A 230 36.92 5.91 26.40
C GLY A 230 36.23 6.45 27.66
N ASP A 231 35.29 7.37 27.54
CA ASP A 231 34.54 7.94 28.65
C ASP A 231 33.43 7.02 29.15
N VAL A 232 33.12 7.10 30.44
CA VAL A 232 32.05 6.32 31.07
C VAL A 232 30.70 6.96 30.72
N LYS A 233 29.92 6.27 29.86
CA LYS A 233 28.53 6.69 29.56
C LYS A 233 27.63 6.58 30.79
N THR A 234 26.82 7.61 31.03
CA THR A 234 25.75 7.58 32.03
C THR A 234 24.72 6.52 31.70
N LEU A 235 23.92 6.08 32.69
CA LEU A 235 22.85 5.12 32.43
C LEU A 235 21.89 5.63 31.36
N LYS A 236 21.56 6.94 31.36
CA LYS A 236 20.71 7.58 30.38
C LYS A 236 21.28 7.44 28.95
N GLU A 237 22.55 7.75 28.78
CA GLU A 237 23.24 7.62 27.48
C GLU A 237 23.30 6.18 27.01
N ARG A 238 23.53 5.23 27.89
CA ARG A 238 23.51 3.80 27.54
C ARG A 238 22.14 3.28 27.13
N LEU A 239 21.08 3.87 27.66
CA LEU A 239 19.70 3.48 27.31
C LEU A 239 19.23 4.16 26.01
N LEU A 240 19.62 5.42 25.76
CA LEU A 240 19.14 6.20 24.62
C LEU A 240 20.08 6.14 23.42
N ASP A 241 21.37 6.01 23.66
CA ASP A 241 22.43 5.90 22.65
C ASP A 241 23.42 4.80 23.07
N PRO A 242 23.00 3.52 22.96
CA PRO A 242 23.86 2.39 23.29
C PRO A 242 25.07 2.34 22.35
N PHE A 243 26.24 1.99 22.89
CA PHE A 243 27.41 1.67 22.09
C PHE A 243 27.19 0.30 21.43
N TRP A 244 27.17 0.30 20.10
CA TRP A 244 27.05 -0.91 19.29
C TRP A 244 28.41 -1.24 18.66
N PRO A 245 29.10 -2.31 19.09
CA PRO A 245 30.33 -2.75 18.45
C PRO A 245 30.10 -3.05 16.97
N SER A 246 31.06 -2.69 16.11
CA SER A 246 30.98 -2.99 14.69
C SER A 246 30.82 -4.49 14.43
N MET A 247 29.97 -4.81 13.47
CA MET A 247 29.76 -6.17 12.99
C MET A 247 30.86 -6.53 12.00
N LYS A 248 31.29 -7.78 11.99
CA LYS A 248 32.20 -8.26 10.93
C LYS A 248 31.47 -8.28 9.59
N ASP A 249 32.21 -8.09 8.50
CA ASP A 249 31.62 -8.05 7.16
C ASP A 249 30.90 -9.36 6.79
N GLU A 250 31.40 -10.50 7.24
CA GLU A 250 30.80 -11.83 7.06
C GLU A 250 29.44 -11.97 7.76
N ASP A 251 29.20 -11.24 8.86
CA ASP A 251 27.96 -11.25 9.63
C ASP A 251 26.93 -10.22 9.11
N ARG A 252 27.32 -9.34 8.16
CA ARG A 252 26.48 -8.24 7.65
C ARG A 252 25.50 -8.64 6.56
N VAL A 253 25.36 -9.93 6.27
CA VAL A 253 24.41 -10.41 5.28
C VAL A 253 23.00 -10.43 5.88
N LEU A 254 22.16 -9.53 5.39
CA LEU A 254 20.75 -9.51 5.77
C LEU A 254 19.98 -10.55 4.93
N THR A 255 19.30 -11.48 5.59
CA THR A 255 18.45 -12.48 4.94
C THR A 255 16.99 -12.22 5.29
N ILE A 256 16.17 -11.98 4.28
CA ILE A 256 14.73 -11.73 4.42
C ILE A 256 13.96 -12.71 3.53
N ALA A 257 12.86 -13.26 4.02
CA ALA A 257 11.90 -14.00 3.20
C ALA A 257 10.56 -13.27 3.15
N VAL A 258 9.90 -13.30 2.01
CA VAL A 258 8.53 -12.79 1.80
C VAL A 258 7.66 -13.95 1.35
N VAL A 259 6.66 -14.31 2.16
CA VAL A 259 5.72 -15.39 1.91
C VAL A 259 4.40 -14.80 1.43
N GLY A 260 4.05 -15.11 0.18
CA GLY A 260 2.89 -14.58 -0.51
C GLY A 260 3.28 -13.48 -1.53
N LEU A 261 3.15 -13.80 -2.83
CA LEU A 261 3.49 -12.92 -3.95
C LEU A 261 2.24 -12.40 -4.68
N GLY A 262 1.16 -12.19 -3.91
CA GLY A 262 0.01 -11.41 -4.37
C GLY A 262 0.38 -9.92 -4.54
N PRO A 263 -0.58 -9.05 -4.92
CA PRO A 263 -0.30 -7.64 -5.19
C PRO A 263 0.43 -6.92 -4.05
N VAL A 264 0.03 -7.12 -2.79
CA VAL A 264 0.72 -6.54 -1.62
C VAL A 264 2.14 -7.10 -1.47
N GLY A 265 2.35 -8.41 -1.72
CA GLY A 265 3.66 -9.04 -1.64
C GLY A 265 4.65 -8.48 -2.65
N VAL A 266 4.19 -8.28 -3.88
CA VAL A 266 4.98 -7.62 -4.94
C VAL A 266 5.34 -6.19 -4.54
N CYS A 267 4.37 -5.40 -4.06
CA CYS A 267 4.63 -4.04 -3.56
C CYS A 267 5.63 -4.03 -2.40
N THR A 268 5.54 -5.01 -1.47
CA THR A 268 6.47 -5.15 -0.35
C THR A 268 7.89 -5.43 -0.83
N ILE A 269 8.06 -6.33 -1.80
CA ILE A 269 9.37 -6.66 -2.37
C ILE A 269 9.97 -5.46 -3.06
N ILE A 270 9.21 -4.73 -3.87
CA ILE A 270 9.67 -3.51 -4.54
C ILE A 270 10.10 -2.46 -3.51
N ALA A 271 9.31 -2.27 -2.43
CA ALA A 271 9.65 -1.35 -1.35
C ALA A 271 10.93 -1.76 -0.60
N LEU A 272 11.09 -3.04 -0.27
CA LEU A 272 12.30 -3.57 0.37
C LEU A 272 13.53 -3.35 -0.51
N LEU A 273 13.44 -3.68 -1.80
CA LEU A 273 14.53 -3.49 -2.76
C LEU A 273 14.94 -2.03 -2.83
N ASP A 274 14.00 -1.12 -3.08
CA ASP A 274 14.24 0.32 -3.22
C ASP A 274 14.86 0.94 -1.95
N PHE A 275 14.33 0.58 -0.77
CA PHE A 275 14.83 1.09 0.50
C PHE A 275 16.21 0.53 0.85
N LEU A 276 16.43 -0.76 0.69
CA LEU A 276 17.73 -1.39 0.98
C LEU A 276 18.81 -0.95 -0.03
N ALA A 277 18.44 -0.73 -1.29
CA ALA A 277 19.33 -0.11 -2.28
C ALA A 277 19.73 1.32 -1.87
N THR A 278 18.76 2.13 -1.42
CA THR A 278 19.02 3.48 -0.89
C THR A 278 19.95 3.44 0.32
N LEU A 279 19.78 2.46 1.20
CA LEU A 279 20.64 2.23 2.38
C LEU A 279 21.97 1.54 2.05
N LYS A 280 22.21 1.19 0.77
CA LYS A 280 23.39 0.45 0.28
C LYS A 280 23.66 -0.87 1.00
N THR A 281 22.58 -1.50 1.51
CA THR A 281 22.64 -2.76 2.27
C THR A 281 22.63 -3.95 1.34
N SER A 282 23.54 -4.91 1.58
CA SER A 282 23.50 -6.22 0.92
C SER A 282 22.39 -7.07 1.53
N VAL A 283 21.58 -7.72 0.70
CA VAL A 283 20.47 -8.55 1.15
C VAL A 283 20.30 -9.81 0.30
N ARG A 284 20.02 -10.94 0.93
CA ARG A 284 19.45 -12.13 0.31
C ARG A 284 17.93 -12.09 0.53
N LEU A 285 17.18 -11.94 -0.53
CA LEU A 285 15.73 -11.83 -0.50
C LEU A 285 15.10 -13.08 -1.12
N TYR A 286 14.38 -13.85 -0.31
CA TYR A 286 13.64 -15.02 -0.74
C TYR A 286 12.17 -14.66 -0.95
N ALA A 287 11.68 -14.84 -2.16
CA ALA A 287 10.30 -14.57 -2.54
C ALA A 287 9.56 -15.90 -2.75
N ILE A 288 8.54 -16.16 -1.93
CA ILE A 288 7.95 -17.49 -1.80
C ILE A 288 6.45 -17.44 -2.09
N ASP A 289 5.98 -18.27 -3.03
CA ASP A 289 4.55 -18.47 -3.29
C ASP A 289 4.30 -19.88 -3.84
N LEU A 290 3.14 -20.46 -3.51
CA LEU A 290 2.66 -21.73 -4.06
C LEU A 290 2.37 -21.63 -5.56
N VAL A 291 1.83 -20.49 -5.99
CA VAL A 291 1.32 -20.27 -7.34
C VAL A 291 2.46 -19.90 -8.29
N LYS A 292 2.76 -20.79 -9.24
CA LYS A 292 3.85 -20.59 -10.20
C LYS A 292 3.72 -19.27 -10.99
N SER A 293 2.52 -18.93 -11.47
CA SER A 293 2.30 -17.70 -12.24
C SER A 293 2.63 -16.43 -11.45
N ARG A 294 2.46 -16.42 -10.12
CA ARG A 294 2.87 -15.29 -9.27
C ARG A 294 4.39 -15.21 -9.14
N ARG A 295 5.07 -16.36 -9.05
CA ARG A 295 6.55 -16.41 -9.06
C ARG A 295 7.11 -15.91 -10.40
N ASP A 296 6.52 -16.35 -11.53
CA ASP A 296 6.91 -15.91 -12.87
C ASP A 296 6.65 -14.40 -13.04
N ASN A 297 5.52 -13.88 -12.54
CA ASN A 297 5.24 -12.45 -12.57
C ASN A 297 6.28 -11.64 -11.77
N LEU A 298 6.64 -12.10 -10.56
CA LEU A 298 7.68 -11.41 -9.78
C LEU A 298 9.03 -11.42 -10.48
N GLN A 299 9.40 -12.50 -11.15
CA GLN A 299 10.61 -12.56 -11.97
C GLN A 299 10.59 -11.47 -13.05
N THR A 300 9.45 -11.33 -13.75
CA THR A 300 9.26 -10.27 -14.74
C THR A 300 9.37 -8.88 -14.13
N VAL A 301 8.75 -8.65 -12.98
CA VAL A 301 8.86 -7.38 -12.25
C VAL A 301 10.32 -7.06 -11.91
N TYR A 302 11.04 -8.03 -11.37
CA TYR A 302 12.45 -7.85 -10.98
C TYR A 302 13.36 -7.53 -12.17
N GLU A 303 13.13 -8.15 -13.31
CA GLU A 303 13.88 -7.89 -14.55
C GLU A 303 13.66 -6.48 -15.10
N HIS A 304 12.46 -5.89 -14.87
CA HIS A 304 12.14 -4.53 -15.29
C HIS A 304 12.63 -3.46 -14.30
N LEU A 305 12.95 -3.83 -13.06
CA LEU A 305 13.56 -2.88 -12.13
C LEU A 305 14.97 -2.50 -12.61
N PRO A 306 15.34 -1.22 -12.60
CA PRO A 306 16.67 -0.80 -12.99
C PRO A 306 17.72 -1.25 -11.94
N PRO A 307 19.02 -1.34 -12.31
CA PRO A 307 20.08 -1.81 -11.44
C PRO A 307 20.20 -1.05 -10.11
N ASP A 308 19.95 0.26 -10.11
CA ASP A 308 19.98 1.10 -8.91
C ASP A 308 18.85 0.76 -7.94
N ALA A 309 17.67 0.34 -8.43
CA ALA A 309 16.57 -0.13 -7.60
C ALA A 309 16.79 -1.53 -7.03
N ARG A 310 17.51 -2.39 -7.75
CA ARG A 310 17.87 -3.74 -7.28
C ARG A 310 19.00 -3.70 -6.23
N GLY A 311 19.86 -2.69 -6.29
CA GLY A 311 20.96 -2.51 -5.36
C GLY A 311 21.88 -3.72 -5.28
N LYS A 312 22.24 -4.11 -4.05
CA LYS A 312 23.04 -5.31 -3.76
C LYS A 312 22.15 -6.48 -3.29
N CYS A 313 21.04 -6.72 -3.99
CA CYS A 313 20.09 -7.77 -3.68
C CYS A 313 20.37 -9.04 -4.48
N GLU A 314 20.49 -10.15 -3.79
CA GLU A 314 20.39 -11.50 -4.33
C GLU A 314 18.94 -11.97 -4.16
N LEU A 315 18.14 -11.96 -5.25
CA LEU A 315 16.76 -12.41 -5.24
C LEU A 315 16.68 -13.90 -5.59
N VAL A 316 16.05 -14.68 -4.72
CA VAL A 316 15.75 -16.11 -4.94
C VAL A 316 14.22 -16.28 -4.91
N ILE A 317 13.65 -16.77 -6.00
CA ILE A 317 12.22 -17.03 -6.10
C ILE A 317 12.00 -18.54 -5.98
N ALA A 318 11.19 -18.98 -5.01
CA ALA A 318 11.03 -20.38 -4.68
C ALA A 318 9.58 -20.77 -4.38
N SER A 319 9.28 -22.07 -4.49
CA SER A 319 8.09 -22.66 -3.89
C SER A 319 8.31 -22.85 -2.37
N PRO A 320 7.23 -22.98 -1.57
CA PRO A 320 7.36 -23.25 -0.13
C PRO A 320 8.17 -24.52 0.18
N GLU A 321 8.05 -25.56 -0.64
CA GLU A 321 8.74 -26.84 -0.47
C GLU A 321 10.27 -26.72 -0.64
N GLU A 322 10.70 -25.78 -1.51
CA GLU A 322 12.12 -25.54 -1.79
C GLU A 322 12.74 -24.53 -0.82
N ALA A 323 11.93 -23.58 -0.35
CA ALA A 323 12.39 -22.38 0.34
C ALA A 323 13.17 -22.70 1.62
N GLU A 324 12.68 -23.63 2.45
CA GLU A 324 13.35 -24.00 3.71
C GLU A 324 14.74 -24.56 3.44
N ARG A 325 14.88 -25.50 2.52
CA ARG A 325 16.19 -26.07 2.15
C ARG A 325 17.14 -25.00 1.63
N LEU A 326 16.68 -24.17 0.67
CA LEU A 326 17.51 -23.11 0.07
C LEU A 326 17.99 -22.08 1.09
N ILE A 327 17.13 -21.69 2.02
CA ILE A 327 17.46 -20.72 3.08
C ILE A 327 18.44 -21.34 4.06
N LEU A 328 18.20 -22.56 4.54
CA LEU A 328 19.07 -23.23 5.52
C LEU A 328 20.45 -23.52 4.93
N GLU A 329 20.53 -23.97 3.68
CA GLU A 329 21.82 -24.16 2.97
C GLU A 329 22.58 -22.83 2.85
N ALA A 330 21.92 -21.74 2.43
CA ALA A 330 22.56 -20.44 2.22
C ALA A 330 22.91 -19.70 3.51
N THR A 331 22.34 -20.08 4.64
CA THR A 331 22.55 -19.46 5.95
C THR A 331 23.24 -20.38 6.96
N GLU A 332 23.82 -21.50 6.53
CA GLU A 332 24.47 -22.48 7.41
C GLU A 332 23.56 -22.92 8.57
N ASN A 333 22.30 -23.20 8.27
CA ASN A 333 21.22 -23.56 9.19
C ASN A 333 20.81 -22.47 10.20
N ILE A 334 21.17 -21.21 9.97
CA ILE A 334 20.81 -20.10 10.86
C ILE A 334 19.35 -19.64 10.59
N GLY A 335 18.97 -19.42 9.33
CA GLY A 335 17.66 -18.91 8.93
C GLY A 335 17.62 -17.38 8.69
N CYS A 336 16.41 -16.86 8.42
CA CYS A 336 16.17 -15.46 8.06
C CYS A 336 16.18 -14.53 9.27
N ASN A 337 16.69 -13.30 9.09
CA ASN A 337 16.56 -12.19 10.04
C ASN A 337 15.10 -11.76 10.21
N ALA A 338 14.38 -11.71 9.10
CA ALA A 338 12.96 -11.37 9.05
C ALA A 338 12.23 -12.28 8.06
N VAL A 339 10.99 -12.62 8.39
CA VAL A 339 10.07 -13.26 7.47
C VAL A 339 8.80 -12.42 7.41
N VAL A 340 8.48 -11.95 6.22
CA VAL A 340 7.27 -11.18 5.95
C VAL A 340 6.19 -12.14 5.47
N GLU A 341 5.05 -12.16 6.18
CA GLU A 341 3.92 -13.03 5.87
C GLU A 341 2.74 -12.20 5.39
N ILE A 342 2.25 -12.45 4.17
CA ILE A 342 1.21 -11.64 3.50
C ILE A 342 -0.01 -12.48 3.07
N VAL A 343 0.01 -13.75 3.36
CA VAL A 343 -1.07 -14.68 2.96
C VAL A 343 -2.28 -14.62 3.89
N GLY A 344 -2.02 -14.50 5.20
CA GLY A 344 -3.07 -14.46 6.22
C GLY A 344 -3.62 -15.83 6.61
N ASN A 345 -2.80 -16.88 6.62
CA ASN A 345 -3.22 -18.20 7.07
C ASN A 345 -2.16 -18.91 7.95
N ASN A 346 -2.60 -19.93 8.67
CA ASN A 346 -1.75 -20.66 9.61
C ASN A 346 -0.61 -21.43 8.95
N SER A 347 -0.77 -21.93 7.71
CA SER A 347 0.30 -22.64 7.02
C SER A 347 1.44 -21.69 6.64
N ALA A 348 1.13 -20.48 6.21
CA ALA A 348 2.11 -19.43 5.91
C ALA A 348 2.84 -18.98 7.18
N LEU A 349 2.13 -18.81 8.31
CA LEU A 349 2.77 -18.49 9.60
C LEU A 349 3.69 -19.62 10.08
N THR A 350 3.27 -20.88 9.93
CA THR A 350 4.09 -22.05 10.28
C THR A 350 5.38 -22.07 9.46
N LEU A 351 5.27 -21.84 8.15
CA LEU A 351 6.43 -21.70 7.27
C LEU A 351 7.32 -20.53 7.72
N ALA A 352 6.72 -19.36 7.98
CA ALA A 352 7.47 -18.19 8.44
C ALA A 352 8.27 -18.47 9.71
N TYR A 353 7.70 -19.21 10.66
CA TYR A 353 8.39 -19.62 11.87
C TYR A 353 9.55 -20.60 11.58
N ALA A 354 9.36 -21.55 10.66
CA ALA A 354 10.40 -22.52 10.28
C ALA A 354 11.60 -21.81 9.66
N LEU A 355 11.36 -20.85 8.75
CA LEU A 355 12.41 -20.11 8.06
C LEU A 355 13.18 -19.11 8.94
N LEU A 356 12.64 -18.75 10.10
CA LEU A 356 13.15 -17.67 10.93
C LEU A 356 14.35 -18.14 11.78
N ARG A 357 15.37 -17.30 11.93
CA ARG A 357 16.48 -17.52 12.89
C ARG A 357 16.05 -17.20 14.32
N PRO A 358 16.79 -17.65 15.35
CA PRO A 358 16.68 -17.09 16.69
C PRO A 358 16.88 -15.56 16.68
N PHE A 359 16.12 -14.84 17.53
CA PHE A 359 16.01 -13.37 17.53
C PHE A 359 15.56 -12.78 16.18
N GLY A 360 14.85 -13.55 15.36
CA GLY A 360 14.23 -13.07 14.15
C GLY A 360 12.87 -12.45 14.39
N VAL A 361 12.30 -11.82 13.36
CA VAL A 361 10.97 -11.21 13.40
C VAL A 361 10.08 -11.74 12.29
N ILE A 362 8.83 -12.05 12.62
CA ILE A 362 7.75 -12.27 11.66
C ILE A 362 6.97 -10.96 11.55
N ILE A 363 6.92 -10.39 10.35
CA ILE A 363 6.07 -9.24 10.03
C ILE A 363 4.86 -9.77 9.26
N SER A 364 3.68 -9.80 9.92
CA SER A 364 2.46 -10.35 9.32
C SER A 364 1.51 -9.22 8.93
N ALA A 365 1.37 -9.00 7.62
CA ALA A 365 0.40 -8.09 7.03
C ALA A 365 -0.84 -8.84 6.50
N GLY A 366 -0.82 -10.16 6.49
CA GLY A 366 -1.95 -10.99 6.14
C GLY A 366 -3.10 -10.88 7.16
N VAL A 367 -4.33 -10.99 6.70
CA VAL A 367 -5.53 -10.96 7.56
C VAL A 367 -5.84 -12.37 8.04
N HIS A 368 -5.52 -12.65 9.30
CA HIS A 368 -5.75 -13.96 9.93
C HIS A 368 -7.18 -14.04 10.48
N GLN A 369 -8.02 -14.82 9.83
CA GLN A 369 -9.42 -15.04 10.23
C GLN A 369 -9.61 -16.32 11.07
N SER A 370 -8.64 -17.25 11.02
CA SER A 370 -8.77 -18.55 11.68
C SER A 370 -7.94 -18.62 12.96
N PRO A 371 -8.56 -18.58 14.14
CA PRO A 371 -7.90 -18.87 15.41
C PRO A 371 -7.76 -20.39 15.62
N PRO A 372 -6.82 -20.83 16.49
CA PRO A 372 -5.75 -20.07 17.12
C PRO A 372 -4.54 -19.89 16.20
N LEU A 373 -3.61 -19.01 16.59
CA LEU A 373 -2.30 -18.94 15.93
C LEU A 373 -1.56 -20.29 16.05
N PRO A 374 -0.76 -20.70 15.03
CA PRO A 374 -0.13 -22.02 14.98
C PRO A 374 1.11 -22.16 15.88
N PHE A 375 1.25 -21.31 16.90
CA PHE A 375 2.42 -21.25 17.78
C PHE A 375 2.04 -21.40 19.24
N THR A 376 2.95 -22.00 20.00
CA THR A 376 2.92 -22.02 21.46
C THR A 376 3.85 -20.96 22.04
N GLY A 377 3.56 -20.49 23.25
CA GLY A 377 4.44 -19.58 23.96
C GLY A 377 5.85 -20.16 24.18
N ARG A 378 5.97 -21.49 24.32
CA ARG A 378 7.25 -22.20 24.45
C ARG A 378 8.10 -22.08 23.17
N GLN A 379 7.47 -22.16 21.99
CA GLN A 379 8.16 -21.98 20.70
C GLN A 379 8.73 -20.57 20.57
N PHE A 380 7.95 -19.55 20.93
CA PHE A 380 8.39 -18.17 20.92
C PHE A 380 9.54 -17.92 21.90
N TYR A 381 9.40 -18.40 23.13
CA TYR A 381 10.42 -18.29 24.17
C TYR A 381 11.75 -18.94 23.74
N ASN A 382 11.71 -20.15 23.22
CA ASN A 382 12.93 -20.90 22.87
C ASN A 382 13.70 -20.29 21.69
N LYS A 383 13.05 -19.53 20.82
CA LYS A 383 13.64 -18.93 19.61
C LYS A 383 13.74 -17.39 19.73
N ASN A 384 13.27 -16.79 20.83
CA ASN A 384 13.22 -15.35 21.04
C ASN A 384 12.57 -14.61 19.84
N VAL A 385 11.40 -15.10 19.39
CA VAL A 385 10.72 -14.58 18.20
C VAL A 385 9.97 -13.30 18.54
N SER A 386 10.06 -12.31 17.65
CA SER A 386 9.14 -11.18 17.60
C SER A 386 8.07 -11.44 16.54
N LEU A 387 6.81 -11.13 16.87
CA LEU A 387 5.69 -11.13 15.92
C LEU A 387 5.09 -9.73 15.88
N VAL A 388 5.10 -9.11 14.72
CA VAL A 388 4.48 -7.81 14.47
C VAL A 388 3.36 -8.01 13.47
N SER A 389 2.14 -7.63 13.84
CA SER A 389 0.97 -7.75 12.97
C SER A 389 0.05 -6.55 13.09
N GLY A 390 -0.72 -6.28 12.05
CA GLY A 390 -1.73 -5.23 12.09
C GLY A 390 -1.98 -4.57 10.74
N ARG A 391 -2.99 -3.70 10.72
CA ARG A 391 -3.38 -2.92 9.54
C ARG A 391 -2.43 -1.76 9.29
N CYS A 392 -2.17 -1.50 8.02
CA CYS A 392 -1.42 -0.32 7.58
C CYS A 392 -2.15 0.98 7.94
N PRO A 393 -1.47 1.94 8.60
CA PRO A 393 -1.97 3.31 8.76
C PRO A 393 -1.72 4.09 7.46
N VAL A 394 -2.51 3.81 6.41
CA VAL A 394 -2.30 4.32 5.05
C VAL A 394 -2.02 5.81 5.03
N ARG A 395 -2.82 6.60 5.77
CA ARG A 395 -2.63 8.06 5.84
C ARG A 395 -1.23 8.45 6.29
N THR A 396 -0.65 7.73 7.24
CA THR A 396 0.68 8.04 7.79
C THR A 396 1.81 7.69 6.81
N VAL A 397 1.69 6.58 6.11
CA VAL A 397 2.72 6.13 5.17
C VAL A 397 2.51 6.64 3.75
N PHE A 398 1.41 7.32 3.48
CA PHE A 398 1.04 7.82 2.15
C PHE A 398 2.16 8.63 1.47
N PRO A 399 2.85 9.58 2.13
CA PRO A 399 3.92 10.32 1.48
C PRO A 399 5.06 9.44 0.97
N LEU A 400 5.46 8.41 1.73
CA LEU A 400 6.48 7.45 1.29
C LEU A 400 5.99 6.54 0.17
N ALA A 401 4.72 6.16 0.19
CA ALA A 401 4.12 5.38 -0.89
C ALA A 401 4.06 6.18 -2.19
N VAL A 402 3.70 7.46 -2.11
CA VAL A 402 3.74 8.40 -3.26
C VAL A 402 5.16 8.52 -3.82
N ASP A 403 6.14 8.70 -2.95
CA ASP A 403 7.53 8.84 -3.35
C ASP A 403 8.05 7.57 -4.04
N LEU A 404 7.76 6.38 -3.51
CA LEU A 404 8.05 5.10 -4.15
C LEU A 404 7.33 4.94 -5.49
N LEU A 405 6.02 5.27 -5.55
CA LEU A 405 5.24 5.20 -6.78
C LEU A 405 5.86 6.03 -7.90
N ARG A 406 6.30 7.25 -7.58
CA ARG A 406 6.96 8.15 -8.55
C ARG A 406 8.29 7.61 -9.04
N ARG A 407 9.12 7.08 -8.13
CA ARG A 407 10.41 6.51 -8.51
C ARG A 407 10.30 5.22 -9.32
N ARG A 408 9.25 4.43 -9.07
CA ARG A 408 9.07 3.09 -9.67
C ARG A 408 7.99 3.04 -10.75
N GLN A 409 7.88 4.09 -11.58
CA GLN A 409 7.01 4.09 -12.76
C GLN A 409 7.45 3.10 -13.83
N ASP A 410 8.68 2.63 -13.79
CA ASP A 410 9.22 1.50 -14.54
C ASP A 410 8.39 0.21 -14.40
N VAL A 411 7.82 -0.04 -13.20
CA VAL A 411 7.01 -1.23 -12.92
C VAL A 411 5.56 -0.91 -12.55
N PHE A 412 5.28 0.24 -11.92
CA PHE A 412 3.92 0.65 -11.54
C PHE A 412 3.23 1.48 -12.62
N GLY A 413 3.98 2.04 -13.56
CA GLY A 413 3.42 2.80 -14.68
C GLY A 413 2.61 1.92 -15.62
N THR A 414 1.68 2.52 -16.35
CA THR A 414 0.89 1.82 -17.38
C THR A 414 1.60 1.87 -18.72
N THR A 415 1.70 0.72 -19.38
CA THR A 415 2.10 0.62 -20.78
C THR A 415 0.87 0.60 -21.68
N ASN A 416 0.92 1.28 -22.82
CA ASN A 416 -0.07 1.08 -23.89
C ASN A 416 0.15 -0.31 -24.50
N GLY A 417 -0.92 -0.96 -24.98
CA GLY A 417 -0.86 -2.32 -25.53
C GLY A 417 0.07 -2.53 -26.73
N ASP A 418 0.72 -1.47 -27.23
CA ASP A 418 1.76 -1.46 -28.27
C ASP A 418 3.21 -1.49 -27.72
N GLY A 419 3.40 -1.63 -26.42
CA GLY A 419 4.71 -1.75 -25.77
C GLY A 419 5.50 -0.45 -25.63
N SER A 420 4.93 0.70 -26.00
CA SER A 420 5.59 2.00 -25.83
C SER A 420 5.37 2.58 -24.43
N HIS A 421 6.47 2.77 -23.69
CA HIS A 421 6.46 3.55 -22.46
C HIS A 421 6.25 5.03 -22.78
N SER A 422 5.28 5.68 -22.14
CA SER A 422 5.14 7.14 -22.21
C SER A 422 6.19 7.78 -21.29
N HIS A 423 7.44 7.85 -21.75
CA HIS A 423 8.45 8.70 -21.11
C HIS A 423 8.17 10.16 -21.49
N SER A 424 7.87 11.00 -20.49
CA SER A 424 7.99 12.44 -20.63
C SER A 424 9.48 12.79 -20.58
N GLN A 425 10.12 12.93 -21.76
CA GLN A 425 11.44 13.56 -21.85
C GLN A 425 11.28 15.06 -21.55
N SER A 426 12.04 15.53 -20.57
CA SER A 426 12.29 16.94 -20.38
C SER A 426 13.12 17.44 -21.58
N HIS A 427 12.51 18.20 -22.48
CA HIS A 427 13.25 18.92 -23.52
C HIS A 427 13.65 20.30 -23.02
N GLU A 428 14.95 20.53 -23.02
CA GLU A 428 15.57 21.84 -22.98
C GLU A 428 15.16 22.70 -24.19
N HIS A 429 15.13 24.00 -23.95
CA HIS A 429 14.71 25.04 -24.87
C HIS A 429 15.51 25.11 -26.17
N ALA A 430 14.80 25.20 -27.28
CA ALA A 430 15.26 25.92 -28.47
C ALA A 430 14.13 26.79 -28.99
N HIS A 431 14.38 28.10 -29.04
CA HIS A 431 13.48 29.10 -29.61
C HIS A 431 13.42 28.95 -31.14
N GLU A 432 12.22 28.95 -31.70
CA GLU A 432 11.99 29.52 -33.04
C GLU A 432 10.58 30.09 -33.15
N HIS A 433 10.53 31.33 -33.66
CA HIS A 433 9.30 32.10 -33.92
C HIS A 433 8.66 31.69 -35.23
N SER A 434 7.34 31.53 -35.25
CA SER A 434 6.55 31.88 -36.44
C SER A 434 5.09 32.21 -36.06
N HIS A 435 4.63 33.34 -36.60
CA HIS A 435 3.28 33.89 -36.48
C HIS A 435 2.32 33.18 -37.40
N SER A 436 1.11 32.86 -36.93
CA SER A 436 -0.10 33.02 -37.75
C SER A 436 -1.36 33.17 -36.91
N ARG A 437 -2.20 34.15 -37.32
CA ARG A 437 -3.46 34.53 -36.68
C ARG A 437 -4.61 33.59 -37.15
N GLY A 438 -5.50 33.28 -36.22
CA GLY A 438 -6.80 32.68 -36.56
C GLY A 438 -7.76 32.78 -35.38
N HIS A 439 -8.79 33.65 -35.52
CA HIS A 439 -9.86 33.82 -34.55
C HIS A 439 -10.86 32.67 -34.63
N GLY A 440 -11.23 32.13 -33.50
CA GLY A 440 -12.34 31.20 -33.34
C GLY A 440 -12.76 31.13 -31.88
N HIS A 441 -13.82 31.87 -31.48
CA HIS A 441 -14.44 31.75 -30.17
C HIS A 441 -15.26 30.48 -30.09
N GLY A 442 -14.82 29.55 -29.28
CA GLY A 442 -15.60 28.41 -28.79
C GLY A 442 -15.40 28.27 -27.31
N HIS A 443 -16.38 28.58 -26.49
CA HIS A 443 -16.39 28.29 -25.07
C HIS A 443 -16.51 26.76 -24.90
N SER A 444 -15.38 26.09 -24.73
CA SER A 444 -15.38 24.71 -24.22
C SER A 444 -15.10 24.76 -22.72
N HIS A 445 -16.06 24.28 -21.93
CA HIS A 445 -15.85 23.99 -20.54
C HIS A 445 -14.62 23.07 -20.42
N GLY A 446 -13.58 23.53 -19.71
CA GLY A 446 -12.35 22.80 -19.51
C GLY A 446 -12.59 21.55 -18.68
N SER A 447 -12.84 20.45 -19.35
CA SER A 447 -12.75 19.12 -18.76
C SER A 447 -11.33 18.91 -18.27
N LEU A 448 -11.17 18.61 -16.99
CA LEU A 448 -9.92 18.27 -16.34
C LEU A 448 -9.33 16.99 -16.98
N HIS A 449 -8.45 17.12 -17.98
CA HIS A 449 -7.77 15.98 -18.59
C HIS A 449 -6.63 15.49 -17.69
N LEU A 450 -6.96 14.60 -16.73
CA LEU A 450 -6.01 13.59 -16.30
C LEU A 450 -5.73 12.68 -17.50
N LYS A 451 -4.50 12.19 -17.66
CA LYS A 451 -4.20 11.15 -18.66
C LYS A 451 -5.00 9.91 -18.27
N PHE A 452 -6.22 9.79 -18.85
CA PHE A 452 -7.04 8.61 -18.65
C PHE A 452 -6.36 7.40 -19.31
N TRP A 453 -6.51 6.24 -18.65
CA TRP A 453 -6.10 4.96 -19.23
C TRP A 453 -6.86 4.71 -20.53
N LYS A 454 -6.23 4.02 -21.47
CA LYS A 454 -6.90 3.44 -22.62
C LYS A 454 -7.37 2.02 -22.25
N LYS A 455 -8.47 1.57 -22.83
CA LYS A 455 -8.91 0.16 -22.73
C LYS A 455 -7.73 -0.74 -23.15
N GLY A 456 -7.33 -1.69 -22.27
CA GLY A 456 -6.15 -2.52 -22.46
C GLY A 456 -4.85 -2.00 -21.84
N SER A 457 -4.82 -0.83 -21.19
CA SER A 457 -3.67 -0.41 -20.38
C SER A 457 -3.43 -1.39 -19.25
N LYS A 458 -2.18 -1.80 -19.05
CA LYS A 458 -1.76 -2.69 -17.97
C LYS A 458 -0.44 -2.23 -17.37
N SER A 459 -0.21 -2.59 -16.13
CA SER A 459 1.04 -2.37 -15.42
C SER A 459 1.72 -3.72 -15.13
N ILE A 460 3.03 -3.72 -15.02
CA ILE A 460 3.81 -4.94 -14.72
C ILE A 460 3.61 -5.37 -13.27
N ALA A 461 3.69 -4.43 -12.33
CA ALA A 461 3.55 -4.68 -10.88
C ALA A 461 2.28 -4.08 -10.27
N GLY A 462 1.46 -3.37 -11.06
CA GLY A 462 0.25 -2.69 -10.61
C GLY A 462 -1.02 -3.36 -11.13
N VAL A 463 -1.95 -2.54 -11.66
CA VAL A 463 -3.21 -3.02 -12.24
C VAL A 463 -2.93 -3.77 -13.52
N GLU A 464 -3.24 -5.07 -13.51
CA GLU A 464 -3.06 -5.96 -14.68
C GLU A 464 -4.12 -5.70 -15.74
N ARG A 465 -5.35 -5.42 -15.30
CA ARG A 465 -6.47 -5.18 -16.22
C ARG A 465 -7.53 -4.26 -15.63
N ILE A 466 -8.18 -3.54 -16.51
CA ILE A 466 -9.35 -2.73 -16.20
C ILE A 466 -10.53 -3.32 -16.96
N VAL A 467 -11.59 -3.61 -16.25
CA VAL A 467 -12.81 -4.21 -16.79
C VAL A 467 -14.02 -3.36 -16.42
N SER A 468 -15.12 -3.54 -17.17
CA SER A 468 -16.40 -2.94 -16.80
C SER A 468 -16.85 -3.42 -15.41
N ILE A 469 -17.52 -2.55 -14.66
CA ILE A 469 -18.16 -2.97 -13.39
C ILE A 469 -19.13 -4.14 -13.61
N ASN A 470 -19.76 -4.23 -14.80
CA ASN A 470 -20.67 -5.31 -15.15
C ASN A 470 -19.98 -6.70 -15.21
N GLU A 471 -18.65 -6.73 -15.33
CA GLU A 471 -17.86 -7.96 -15.33
C GLU A 471 -17.43 -8.41 -13.91
N ALA A 472 -17.87 -7.72 -12.85
CA ALA A 472 -17.45 -8.01 -11.48
C ALA A 472 -17.66 -9.47 -11.04
N PRO A 473 -18.77 -10.16 -11.33
CA PRO A 473 -18.94 -11.57 -10.94
C PRO A 473 -17.88 -12.49 -11.52
N GLU A 474 -17.50 -12.29 -12.80
CA GLU A 474 -16.46 -13.08 -13.45
C GLU A 474 -15.06 -12.68 -12.96
N ALA A 475 -14.85 -11.39 -12.71
CA ALA A 475 -13.58 -10.87 -12.18
C ALA A 475 -13.27 -11.47 -10.78
N TYR A 476 -14.26 -11.50 -9.88
CA TYR A 476 -14.10 -12.13 -8.56
C TYR A 476 -13.75 -13.61 -8.67
N LYS A 477 -14.44 -14.35 -9.55
CA LYS A 477 -14.20 -15.76 -9.80
C LYS A 477 -12.78 -16.04 -10.30
N LYS A 478 -12.31 -15.29 -11.30
CA LYS A 478 -10.97 -15.47 -11.88
C LYS A 478 -9.88 -15.02 -10.93
N PHE A 479 -10.08 -13.88 -10.24
CA PHE A 479 -9.16 -13.38 -9.23
C PHE A 479 -9.02 -14.35 -8.05
N ALA A 480 -10.13 -14.93 -7.57
CA ALA A 480 -10.14 -15.92 -6.50
C ALA A 480 -9.37 -17.20 -6.85
N LYS A 481 -9.36 -17.60 -8.13
CA LYS A 481 -8.59 -18.74 -8.64
C LYS A 481 -7.12 -18.40 -8.96
N GLY A 482 -6.73 -17.12 -8.88
CA GLY A 482 -5.40 -16.67 -9.25
C GLY A 482 -5.13 -16.67 -10.78
N GLU A 483 -6.20 -16.75 -11.59
CA GLU A 483 -6.11 -16.65 -13.05
C GLU A 483 -5.86 -15.19 -13.50
N TRP A 484 -6.34 -14.24 -12.72
CA TRP A 484 -6.12 -12.81 -12.91
C TRP A 484 -5.31 -12.23 -11.76
N GLY A 485 -4.41 -11.29 -12.05
CA GLY A 485 -3.71 -10.46 -11.08
C GLY A 485 -4.57 -9.29 -10.61
N LYS A 486 -3.97 -8.15 -10.30
CA LYS A 486 -4.71 -6.97 -9.81
C LYS A 486 -5.69 -6.45 -10.86
N VAL A 487 -6.96 -6.40 -10.48
CA VAL A 487 -8.08 -5.92 -11.31
C VAL A 487 -8.55 -4.56 -10.80
N ALA A 488 -8.91 -3.68 -11.74
CA ALA A 488 -9.67 -2.47 -11.46
C ALA A 488 -10.98 -2.48 -12.26
N PHE A 489 -12.04 -1.93 -11.67
CA PHE A 489 -13.33 -1.73 -12.31
C PHE A 489 -13.47 -0.29 -12.80
N ASP A 490 -13.93 -0.13 -14.05
CA ASP A 490 -14.48 1.13 -14.54
C ASP A 490 -15.98 1.13 -14.27
N PRO A 491 -16.49 2.00 -13.38
CA PRO A 491 -17.93 1.99 -13.04
C PRO A 491 -18.82 2.59 -14.13
N TRP A 492 -18.26 3.15 -15.19
CA TRP A 492 -18.98 3.90 -16.22
C TRP A 492 -18.95 3.23 -17.61
N ASP A 493 -18.23 2.10 -17.74
CA ASP A 493 -18.17 1.29 -18.99
C ASP A 493 -19.31 0.25 -19.08
#